data_4de6e51831b0ef63659904c75f851f28
#
_entry.id   4de6e51831b0ef63659904c75f851f28
#
_cell.length_a   1.000
_cell.length_b   1.000
_cell.length_c   1.000
_cell.angle_alpha   90.00
_cell.angle_beta   90.00
_cell.angle_gamma   90.00
#
_symmetry.space_group_name_H-M   'P 1'
#
loop_
_entity.id
_entity.type
_entity.pdbx_description
1 polymer ?
#
loop_
_entity_poly.entity_id
_entity_poly.type
_entity_poly.pdbx_seq_one_letter_code
_entity_poly.pdbx_strand_id
1 'polypeptide(L)'
;MPLTYAHLDELEAEAIYVIREAFAQFEHPGILFSGGKDSIVVTHLAAKAFAPAKLPFPLVHIDTGHNFPETLAYRDALVERLGARLVVGSVQESINRGSAQEETGNQANRNRIQTVTLLETIERERFDCLMGGAR
;
A
#
# COMPACT_ATOMS: atom_id res chain seq x y z
N MET A 1 -23.18 -17.20 -9.22
CA MET A 1 -23.12 -18.22 -8.15
C MET A 1 -22.64 -17.61 -6.87
N PRO A 2 -23.30 -17.90 -5.75
CA PRO A 2 -22.78 -17.41 -4.48
C PRO A 2 -21.46 -18.11 -4.16
N LEU A 3 -20.55 -17.35 -3.52
CA LEU A 3 -19.30 -17.91 -3.06
C LEU A 3 -19.55 -18.81 -1.86
N THR A 4 -18.93 -19.97 -1.84
CA THR A 4 -18.95 -20.87 -0.69
C THR A 4 -17.74 -20.60 0.19
N TYR A 5 -17.76 -21.05 1.43
CA TYR A 5 -16.59 -20.96 2.30
C TYR A 5 -15.38 -21.68 1.72
N ALA A 6 -15.61 -22.86 1.09
CA ALA A 6 -14.53 -23.60 0.43
C ALA A 6 -13.91 -22.79 -0.71
N HIS A 7 -14.72 -22.09 -1.48
CA HIS A 7 -14.22 -21.24 -2.57
C HIS A 7 -13.44 -20.05 -2.05
N LEU A 8 -13.93 -19.41 -0.98
CA LEU A 8 -13.21 -18.30 -0.35
C LEU A 8 -11.88 -18.78 0.23
N ASP A 9 -11.83 -19.96 0.83
CA ASP A 9 -10.59 -20.53 1.34
C ASP A 9 -9.58 -20.78 0.21
N GLU A 10 -10.03 -21.23 -0.95
CA GLU A 10 -9.19 -21.42 -2.12
C GLU A 10 -8.61 -20.09 -2.62
N LEU A 11 -9.44 -19.04 -2.69
CA LEU A 11 -8.99 -17.72 -3.11
C LEU A 11 -7.98 -17.14 -2.12
N GLU A 12 -8.22 -17.33 -0.83
CA GLU A 12 -7.28 -16.89 0.20
C GLU A 12 -5.94 -17.61 0.09
N ALA A 13 -5.97 -18.94 -0.07
CA ALA A 13 -4.76 -19.74 -0.20
C ALA A 13 -3.97 -19.33 -1.44
N GLU A 14 -4.64 -19.06 -2.54
CA GLU A 14 -4.01 -18.60 -3.77
C GLU A 14 -3.36 -17.23 -3.59
N ALA A 15 -4.05 -16.30 -2.95
CA ALA A 15 -3.50 -14.97 -2.66
C ALA A 15 -2.27 -15.04 -1.76
N ILE A 16 -2.33 -15.86 -0.73
CA ILE A 16 -1.20 -16.07 0.19
C ILE A 16 0.00 -16.65 -0.57
N TYR A 17 -0.25 -17.60 -1.46
CA TYR A 17 0.81 -18.17 -2.29
C TYR A 17 1.48 -17.10 -3.15
N VAL A 18 0.70 -16.24 -3.81
CA VAL A 18 1.22 -15.15 -4.64
C VAL A 18 2.08 -14.19 -3.81
N ILE A 19 1.61 -13.84 -2.61
CA ILE A 19 2.35 -12.94 -1.71
C ILE A 19 3.68 -13.57 -1.29
N ARG A 20 3.69 -14.85 -0.94
CA ARG A 20 4.92 -15.57 -0.57
C ARG A 20 5.89 -15.68 -1.74
N GLU A 21 5.38 -15.89 -2.96
CA GLU A 21 6.19 -15.93 -4.16
C GLU A 21 6.83 -14.57 -4.44
N ALA A 22 6.07 -13.49 -4.27
CA ALA A 22 6.61 -12.15 -4.45
C ALA A 22 7.75 -11.89 -3.47
N PHE A 23 7.58 -12.28 -2.21
CA PHE A 23 8.64 -12.13 -1.21
C PHE A 23 9.89 -12.94 -1.58
N ALA A 24 9.71 -14.15 -2.12
CA ALA A 24 10.83 -15.02 -2.49
C ALA A 24 11.58 -14.52 -3.73
N GLN A 25 10.88 -13.90 -4.68
CA GLN A 25 11.45 -13.55 -5.98
C GLN A 25 11.98 -12.13 -6.07
N PHE A 26 11.47 -11.20 -5.27
CA PHE A 26 11.87 -9.80 -5.31
C PHE A 26 12.71 -9.44 -4.09
N GLU A 27 13.67 -8.55 -4.28
CA GLU A 27 14.56 -8.12 -3.19
C GLU A 27 13.90 -7.09 -2.28
N HIS A 28 13.09 -6.21 -2.86
CA HIS A 28 12.50 -5.08 -2.15
C HIS A 28 10.99 -4.98 -2.41
N PRO A 29 10.20 -5.98 -1.96
CA PRO A 29 8.75 -5.90 -2.12
C PRO A 29 8.12 -4.97 -1.09
N GLY A 30 6.97 -4.42 -1.42
CA GLY A 30 6.17 -3.60 -0.52
C GLY A 30 4.68 -3.78 -0.80
N ILE A 31 3.86 -3.28 0.10
CA ILE A 31 2.41 -3.28 -0.07
C ILE A 31 1.92 -1.84 -0.17
N LEU A 32 1.23 -1.52 -1.26
CA LEU A 32 0.64 -0.20 -1.42
C LEU A 32 -0.65 -0.13 -0.59
N PHE A 33 -0.65 0.74 0.40
CA PHE A 33 -1.77 0.93 1.32
C PHE A 33 -2.45 2.26 1.01
N SER A 34 -3.72 2.20 0.59
CA SER A 34 -4.50 3.41 0.25
C SER A 34 -5.55 3.75 1.32
N GLY A 35 -5.79 2.86 2.27
CA GLY A 35 -6.86 3.02 3.25
C GLY A 35 -8.20 2.49 2.78
N GLY A 36 -8.31 2.08 1.52
CA GLY A 36 -9.51 1.43 0.98
C GLY A 36 -9.60 -0.02 1.39
N LYS A 37 -10.79 -0.59 1.24
CA LYS A 37 -11.06 -1.98 1.67
C LYS A 37 -10.13 -3.00 1.01
N ASP A 38 -9.81 -2.82 -0.26
CA ASP A 38 -8.99 -3.78 -1.00
C ASP A 38 -7.55 -3.78 -0.49
N SER A 39 -6.99 -2.60 -0.17
CA SER A 39 -5.65 -2.51 0.39
C SER A 39 -5.59 -3.10 1.80
N ILE A 40 -6.66 -2.94 2.58
CA ILE A 40 -6.76 -3.54 3.91
C ILE A 40 -6.76 -5.07 3.81
N VAL A 41 -7.53 -5.63 2.88
CA VAL A 41 -7.60 -7.08 2.66
C VAL A 41 -6.22 -7.63 2.27
N VAL A 42 -5.53 -6.99 1.32
CA VAL A 42 -4.20 -7.42 0.89
C VAL A 42 -3.22 -7.39 2.08
N THR A 43 -3.29 -6.34 2.89
CA THR A 43 -2.42 -6.22 4.07
C THR A 43 -2.66 -7.34 5.06
N HIS A 44 -3.92 -7.68 5.34
CA HIS A 44 -4.25 -8.77 6.25
C HIS A 44 -3.85 -10.14 5.70
N LEU A 45 -4.01 -10.36 4.40
CA LEU A 45 -3.55 -11.60 3.76
C LEU A 45 -2.04 -11.74 3.86
N ALA A 46 -1.31 -10.64 3.66
CA ALA A 46 0.15 -10.65 3.81
C ALA A 46 0.57 -10.97 5.24
N ALA A 47 -0.11 -10.37 6.22
CA ALA A 47 0.16 -10.67 7.63
C ALA A 47 -0.08 -12.16 7.92
N LYS A 48 -1.16 -12.72 7.40
CA LYS A 48 -1.49 -14.14 7.57
C LYS A 48 -0.45 -15.04 6.90
N ALA A 49 0.05 -14.62 5.73
CA ALA A 49 1.05 -15.38 4.98
C ALA A 49 2.34 -15.61 5.78
N PHE A 50 2.70 -14.68 6.65
CA PHE A 50 3.95 -14.73 7.41
C PHE A 50 3.76 -14.91 8.90
N ALA A 51 2.51 -15.05 9.37
CA ALA A 51 2.24 -15.27 10.79
C ALA A 51 2.95 -16.53 11.29
N PRO A 52 3.44 -16.56 12.53
CA PRO A 52 3.37 -15.52 13.55
C PRO A 52 4.49 -14.48 13.48
N ALA A 53 5.32 -14.51 12.43
CA ALA A 53 6.39 -13.54 12.26
C ALA A 53 5.84 -12.17 11.89
N LYS A 54 6.64 -11.15 12.13
CA LYS A 54 6.31 -9.79 11.70
C LYS A 54 6.28 -9.74 10.17
N LEU A 55 5.50 -8.80 9.63
CA LEU A 55 5.44 -8.58 8.20
C LEU A 55 6.82 -8.16 7.68
N PRO A 56 7.41 -8.91 6.73
CA PRO A 56 8.82 -8.69 6.36
C PRO A 56 9.05 -7.54 5.38
N PHE A 57 7.99 -6.94 4.84
CA PHE A 57 8.11 -5.82 3.91
C PHE A 57 7.23 -4.65 4.34
N PRO A 58 7.57 -3.43 3.91
CA PRO A 58 6.88 -2.24 4.38
C PRO A 58 5.50 -2.05 3.75
N LEU A 59 4.65 -1.31 4.46
CA LEU A 59 3.47 -0.69 3.88
C LEU A 59 3.89 0.65 3.30
N VAL A 60 3.42 0.95 2.10
CA VAL A 60 3.73 2.19 1.38
C VAL A 60 2.44 2.99 1.23
N HIS A 61 2.44 4.21 1.75
CA HIS A 61 1.30 5.11 1.68
C HIS A 61 1.68 6.41 1.00
N ILE A 62 0.91 6.79 -0.03
CA ILE A 62 1.11 8.08 -0.70
C ILE A 62 0.15 9.07 -0.06
N ASP A 63 0.71 9.99 0.71
CA ASP A 63 -0.03 10.97 1.48
C ASP A 63 -0.28 12.22 0.62
N THR A 64 -1.55 12.47 0.31
CA THR A 64 -1.95 13.64 -0.48
C THR A 64 -2.02 14.92 0.36
N GLY A 65 -1.99 14.80 1.68
CA GLY A 65 -2.26 15.91 2.59
C GLY A 65 -3.75 16.16 2.79
N HIS A 66 -4.61 15.44 2.07
CA HIS A 66 -6.07 15.58 2.14
C HIS A 66 -6.76 14.32 2.67
N ASN A 67 -5.99 13.42 3.29
CA ASN A 67 -6.56 12.19 3.85
C ASN A 67 -7.34 12.48 5.13
N PHE A 68 -8.38 11.69 5.37
CA PHE A 68 -9.11 11.78 6.63
C PHE A 68 -8.22 11.39 7.81
N PRO A 69 -8.32 12.10 8.96
CA PRO A 69 -7.54 11.73 10.14
C PRO A 69 -7.75 10.29 10.58
N GLU A 70 -8.96 9.75 10.42
CA GLU A 70 -9.30 8.37 10.77
C GLU A 70 -8.51 7.37 9.93
N THR A 71 -8.29 7.66 8.66
CA THR A 71 -7.50 6.82 7.77
C THR A 71 -6.04 6.77 8.22
N LEU A 72 -5.49 7.91 8.56
CA LEU A 72 -4.10 8.00 9.03
C LEU A 72 -3.93 7.29 10.37
N ALA A 73 -4.88 7.46 11.29
CA ALA A 73 -4.86 6.79 12.59
C ALA A 73 -4.95 5.27 12.42
N TYR A 74 -5.81 4.80 11.54
CA TYR A 74 -5.94 3.37 11.24
C TYR A 74 -4.63 2.82 10.66
N ARG A 75 -4.03 3.53 9.72
CA ARG A 75 -2.76 3.16 9.12
C ARG A 75 -1.68 2.97 10.19
N ASP A 76 -1.54 3.96 11.06
CA ASP A 76 -0.50 3.94 12.09
C ASP A 76 -0.71 2.80 13.09
N ALA A 77 -1.96 2.57 13.49
CA ALA A 77 -2.31 1.47 14.39
C ALA A 77 -2.04 0.11 13.73
N LEU A 78 -2.36 -0.03 12.45
CA LEU A 78 -2.15 -1.26 11.71
C LEU A 78 -0.65 -1.58 11.57
N VAL A 79 0.16 -0.58 11.25
CA VAL A 79 1.61 -0.72 11.14
C VAL A 79 2.21 -1.19 12.46
N GLU A 80 1.79 -0.59 13.56
CA GLU A 80 2.25 -0.97 14.89
C GLU A 80 1.84 -2.40 15.24
N ARG A 81 0.59 -2.75 15.01
CA ARG A 81 0.06 -4.10 15.31
C ARG A 81 0.77 -5.19 14.52
N LEU A 82 1.09 -4.93 13.25
CA LEU A 82 1.75 -5.91 12.39
C LEU A 82 3.27 -5.94 12.54
N GLY A 83 3.83 -4.98 13.28
CA GLY A 83 5.28 -4.85 13.38
C GLY A 83 5.93 -4.54 12.05
N ALA A 84 5.20 -3.89 11.14
CA ALA A 84 5.68 -3.55 9.81
C ALA A 84 6.38 -2.20 9.79
N ARG A 85 7.20 -1.98 8.77
CA ARG A 85 7.77 -0.67 8.50
C ARG A 85 6.77 0.13 7.66
N LEU A 86 6.70 1.44 7.87
CA LEU A 86 5.87 2.34 7.09
C LEU A 86 6.74 3.25 6.24
N VAL A 87 6.46 3.29 4.94
CA VAL A 87 7.09 4.22 4.01
C VAL A 87 6.01 5.18 3.52
N VAL A 88 6.22 6.48 3.72
CA VAL A 88 5.27 7.51 3.30
C VAL A 88 5.89 8.34 2.18
N GLY A 89 5.19 8.42 1.05
CA GLY A 89 5.49 9.37 0.00
C GLY A 89 4.54 10.56 0.12
N SER A 90 5.08 11.76 0.25
CA SER A 90 4.27 12.97 0.46
C SER A 90 4.12 13.75 -0.85
N VAL A 91 2.88 13.95 -1.27
CA VAL A 91 2.57 14.80 -2.43
C VAL A 91 3.02 16.23 -2.18
N GLN A 92 2.86 16.71 -0.94
CA GLN A 92 3.30 18.06 -0.59
C GLN A 92 4.81 18.23 -0.75
N GLU A 93 5.59 17.22 -0.37
CA GLU A 93 7.04 17.26 -0.57
C GLU A 93 7.42 17.25 -2.05
N SER A 94 6.69 16.50 -2.88
CA SER A 94 6.91 16.51 -4.33
C SER A 94 6.65 17.89 -4.93
N ILE A 95 5.59 18.55 -4.47
CA ILE A 95 5.28 19.92 -4.88
C ILE A 95 6.39 20.87 -4.42
N ASN A 96 6.84 20.75 -3.17
CA ASN A 96 7.89 21.61 -2.61
C ASN A 96 9.22 21.45 -3.34
N ARG A 97 9.53 20.25 -3.82
CA ARG A 97 10.76 20.00 -4.60
C ARG A 97 10.64 20.43 -6.06
N GLY A 98 9.46 20.84 -6.52
CA GLY A 98 9.22 21.19 -7.90
C GLY A 98 9.05 20.00 -8.85
N SER A 99 8.99 18.78 -8.33
CA SER A 99 8.76 17.57 -9.13
C SER A 99 7.34 17.49 -9.66
N ALA A 100 6.40 18.14 -8.96
CA ALA A 100 4.99 18.17 -9.31
C ALA A 100 4.46 19.58 -9.08
N GLN A 101 3.41 19.93 -9.79
CA GLN A 101 2.73 21.21 -9.64
C GLN A 101 1.32 20.98 -9.13
N GLU A 102 0.92 21.76 -8.11
CA GLU A 102 -0.44 21.70 -7.61
C GLU A 102 -1.38 22.31 -8.65
N GLU A 103 -2.49 21.61 -8.92
CA GLU A 103 -3.51 22.10 -9.84
C GLU A 103 -4.25 23.29 -9.22
N THR A 104 -4.68 24.21 -10.07
CA THR A 104 -5.48 25.37 -9.67
C THR A 104 -6.82 25.33 -10.37
N GLY A 105 -7.83 25.98 -9.79
CA GLY A 105 -9.16 26.05 -10.35
C GLY A 105 -10.16 25.16 -9.64
N ASN A 106 -11.37 25.09 -10.19
CA ASN A 106 -12.50 24.42 -9.57
C ASN A 106 -12.40 22.89 -9.54
N GLN A 107 -11.51 22.31 -10.36
CA GLN A 107 -11.30 20.88 -10.45
C GLN A 107 -9.90 20.47 -9.96
N ALA A 108 -9.27 21.32 -9.20
CA ALA A 108 -7.95 21.04 -8.64
C ALA A 108 -7.99 19.78 -7.77
N ASN A 109 -7.06 18.85 -8.02
CA ASN A 109 -7.05 17.56 -7.35
C ASN A 109 -5.64 17.01 -7.24
N ARG A 110 -5.21 16.70 -6.02
CA ARG A 110 -3.90 16.10 -5.76
C ARG A 110 -3.81 14.64 -6.17
N ASN A 111 -4.94 13.99 -6.46
CA ASN A 111 -4.95 12.59 -6.89
C ASN A 111 -4.16 12.37 -8.18
N ARG A 112 -4.14 13.34 -9.08
CA ARG A 112 -3.37 13.25 -10.33
C ARG A 112 -1.87 13.35 -10.11
N ILE A 113 -1.46 13.91 -8.99
CA ILE A 113 -0.05 14.09 -8.64
C ILE A 113 0.49 12.85 -7.94
N GLN A 114 -0.38 11.98 -7.44
CA GLN A 114 0.03 10.78 -6.70
C GLN A 114 0.99 9.90 -7.50
N THR A 115 0.80 9.82 -8.82
CA THR A 115 1.67 9.02 -9.67
C THR A 115 3.12 9.50 -9.61
N VAL A 116 3.34 10.81 -9.64
CA VAL A 116 4.69 11.38 -9.53
C VAL A 116 5.31 11.01 -8.19
N THR A 117 4.57 11.21 -7.11
CA THR A 117 5.04 10.90 -5.76
C THR A 117 5.30 9.41 -5.59
N LEU A 118 4.43 8.56 -6.15
CA LEU A 118 4.61 7.12 -6.12
C LEU A 118 5.91 6.70 -6.82
N LEU A 119 6.15 7.21 -8.02
CA LEU A 119 7.37 6.90 -8.77
C LEU A 119 8.62 7.36 -8.03
N GLU A 120 8.59 8.55 -7.43
CA GLU A 120 9.70 9.04 -6.61
C GLU A 120 9.95 8.15 -5.39
N THR A 121 8.88 7.67 -4.75
CA THR A 121 8.97 6.80 -3.59
C THR A 121 9.56 5.44 -3.98
N ILE A 122 9.11 4.88 -5.11
CA ILE A 122 9.63 3.63 -5.64
C ILE A 122 11.14 3.74 -5.89
N GLU A 123 11.55 4.82 -6.52
CA GLU A 123 12.96 5.05 -6.84
C GLU A 123 13.80 5.25 -5.57
N ARG A 124 13.32 6.07 -4.65
CA ARG A 124 14.03 6.36 -3.39
C ARG A 124 14.24 5.11 -2.55
N GLU A 125 13.20 4.28 -2.42
CA GLU A 125 13.23 3.07 -1.60
C GLU A 125 13.65 1.83 -2.37
N ARG A 126 13.86 1.97 -3.68
CA ARG A 126 14.29 0.88 -4.57
C ARG A 126 13.34 -0.31 -4.59
N PHE A 127 12.03 -0.05 -4.52
CA PHE A 127 11.06 -1.13 -4.63
C PHE A 127 11.14 -1.78 -6.01
N ASP A 128 11.19 -3.10 -6.03
CA ASP A 128 11.12 -3.88 -7.27
C ASP A 128 9.79 -4.63 -7.41
N CYS A 129 8.94 -4.54 -6.40
CA CYS A 129 7.60 -5.09 -6.44
C CYS A 129 6.71 -4.32 -5.46
N LEU A 130 5.57 -3.82 -5.94
CA LEU A 130 4.54 -3.25 -5.06
C LEU A 130 3.24 -4.01 -5.29
N MET A 131 2.72 -4.59 -4.23
CA MET A 131 1.47 -5.33 -4.27
C MET A 131 0.32 -4.41 -3.89
N GLY A 132 -0.73 -4.43 -4.68
CA GLY A 132 -1.92 -3.62 -4.45
C GLY A 132 -3.19 -4.44 -4.55
N GLY A 133 -4.27 -3.86 -4.06
CA GLY A 133 -5.60 -4.46 -4.11
C GLY A 133 -6.43 -4.04 -5.31
N ALA A 134 -5.82 -3.48 -6.35
CA ALA A 134 -6.53 -3.07 -7.56
C ALA A 134 -7.01 -4.29 -8.36
N ARG A 135 -8.15 -4.13 -8.99
CA ARG A 135 -8.71 -5.18 -9.86
C ARG A 135 -8.21 -5.02 -11.29
#